data_e610b71c78604b7a87017a56ebd51098
#
_entry.id   e610b71c78604b7a87017a56ebd51098
#
_cell.length_a   1.000
_cell.length_b   1.000
_cell.length_c   1.000
_cell.angle_alpha   90.00
_cell.angle_beta   90.00
_cell.angle_gamma   90.00
#
_symmetry.space_group_name_H-M   'P 1'
#
loop_
_entity.id
_entity.type
_entity.pdbx_description
1 polymer ?
#
loop_
_entity_poly.entity_id
_entity_poly.type
_entity_poly.pdbx_seq_one_letter_code
_entity_poly.pdbx_strand_id
1 'polypeptide(L)'
;GLSIDETTDIKKLNVLLSIFCIAAEEPIIEVTDVTENSSINREMRRRTSFLTHEVFNKYHTETEMMRYIKRLERKDISLAHSMISLGSCTMKLNAAQEMTPLSNAGFMNIHPFVPEDQAKGYQTLIENLCNQLKVITGFAGMTLQPNSGAAGEYTGLRVIRAYLESIGQGHRNKILIPSSAHGTNPASAVQCGFTTVTCACDEKGNVDVEDLRAKAEANKDDLAALMITYPSTHGIFEPEIKKICEIIHACGAQVYMDGANMNAQVGLTNP
;
A
#
# COMPACT_ATOMS: atom_id res chain seq x y z
N GLY A 1 8.29 -0.09 26.85
CA GLY A 1 9.52 -0.56 26.20
C GLY A 1 10.22 0.59 25.49
N LEU A 2 11.52 0.47 25.28
CA LEU A 2 12.37 1.38 24.55
C LEU A 2 13.23 0.57 23.57
N SER A 3 13.37 1.06 22.34
CA SER A 3 14.30 0.52 21.37
C SER A 3 15.25 1.64 20.92
N ILE A 4 16.49 1.28 20.71
CA ILE A 4 17.52 2.17 20.15
C ILE A 4 18.02 1.57 18.84
N ASP A 5 18.56 2.41 17.99
CA ASP A 5 19.10 2.06 16.68
C ASP A 5 20.54 2.57 16.51
N GLU A 6 21.11 2.37 15.35
CA GLU A 6 22.47 2.77 14.97
C GLU A 6 22.68 4.30 14.97
N THR A 7 21.62 5.10 15.02
CA THR A 7 21.71 6.56 15.12
C THR A 7 21.79 7.06 16.57
N THR A 8 21.71 6.16 17.56
CA THR A 8 21.75 6.47 18.97
C THR A 8 23.20 6.53 19.45
N ASP A 9 23.72 7.72 19.63
CA ASP A 9 25.04 7.97 20.19
C ASP A 9 25.03 7.98 21.73
N ILE A 10 26.22 8.01 22.34
CA ILE A 10 26.40 8.03 23.81
C ILE A 10 25.69 9.22 24.45
N LYS A 11 25.65 10.39 23.77
CA LYS A 11 24.97 11.58 24.31
C LYS A 11 23.46 11.37 24.41
N LYS A 12 22.84 10.82 23.35
CA LYS A 12 21.41 10.48 23.36
C LYS A 12 21.11 9.41 24.40
N LEU A 13 21.98 8.41 24.51
CA LEU A 13 21.85 7.36 25.53
C LEU A 13 21.86 7.95 26.94
N ASN A 14 22.78 8.85 27.25
CA ASN A 14 22.86 9.50 28.56
C ASN A 14 21.64 10.40 28.84
N VAL A 15 21.08 11.08 27.84
CA VAL A 15 19.80 11.81 27.97
C VAL A 15 18.67 10.85 28.32
N LEU A 16 18.56 9.71 27.65
CA LEU A 16 17.56 8.69 27.95
C LEU A 16 17.74 8.15 29.38
N LEU A 17 18.95 7.78 29.77
CA LEU A 17 19.25 7.29 31.12
C LEU A 17 18.90 8.34 32.19
N SER A 18 19.22 9.60 31.96
CA SER A 18 18.88 10.66 32.91
C SER A 18 17.37 10.79 33.14
N ILE A 19 16.56 10.66 32.06
CA ILE A 19 15.08 10.68 32.16
C ILE A 19 14.59 9.55 33.07
N PHE A 20 15.10 8.32 32.86
CA PHE A 20 14.71 7.19 33.68
C PHE A 20 15.19 7.28 35.13
N CYS A 21 16.41 7.75 35.36
CA CYS A 21 16.93 7.96 36.71
C CYS A 21 16.10 9.01 37.47
N ILE A 22 15.76 10.13 36.83
CA ILE A 22 14.92 11.18 37.43
C ILE A 22 13.51 10.61 37.75
N ALA A 23 12.92 9.87 36.81
CA ALA A 23 11.59 9.29 37.01
C ALA A 23 11.55 8.21 38.12
N ALA A 24 12.68 7.55 38.37
CA ALA A 24 12.83 6.54 39.41
C ALA A 24 13.35 7.10 40.75
N GLU A 25 13.62 8.42 40.83
CA GLU A 25 14.25 9.09 41.97
C GLU A 25 15.63 8.51 42.34
N GLU A 26 16.36 8.02 41.33
CA GLU A 26 17.69 7.41 41.47
C GLU A 26 18.78 8.37 40.97
N PRO A 27 20.05 8.20 41.44
CA PRO A 27 21.18 8.98 40.95
C PRO A 27 21.38 8.80 39.44
N ILE A 28 21.72 9.91 38.73
CA ILE A 28 21.97 9.87 37.30
C ILE A 28 23.22 9.01 37.01
N ILE A 29 23.05 8.01 36.13
CA ILE A 29 24.10 7.14 35.66
C ILE A 29 24.57 7.70 34.30
N GLU A 30 25.87 7.87 34.15
CA GLU A 30 26.49 8.24 32.86
C GLU A 30 27.27 7.06 32.29
N VAL A 31 27.04 6.78 31.01
CA VAL A 31 27.82 5.84 30.20
C VAL A 31 28.88 6.63 29.44
N THR A 32 30.13 6.29 29.66
CA THR A 32 31.28 6.94 29.00
C THR A 32 31.83 6.11 27.85
N ASP A 33 31.60 4.80 27.89
CA ASP A 33 32.05 3.86 26.84
C ASP A 33 31.04 2.72 26.69
N VAL A 34 30.90 2.21 25.48
CA VAL A 34 30.09 1.02 25.17
C VAL A 34 31.03 -0.13 24.91
N THR A 35 31.30 -0.92 25.94
CA THR A 35 31.99 -2.17 25.75
C THR A 35 31.10 -3.16 25.00
N GLU A 36 31.67 -3.92 24.06
CA GLU A 36 30.99 -4.97 23.28
C GLU A 36 30.41 -6.08 24.18
N ASN A 37 29.40 -5.78 24.97
CA ASN A 37 28.65 -6.79 25.69
C ASN A 37 27.46 -7.23 24.85
N SER A 38 27.76 -8.03 23.81
CA SER A 38 26.71 -8.55 22.95
C SER A 38 25.76 -9.46 23.75
N SER A 39 24.50 -9.08 23.84
CA SER A 39 23.43 -9.91 24.39
C SER A 39 23.15 -11.17 23.54
N ILE A 40 23.76 -11.27 22.36
CA ILE A 40 23.64 -12.44 21.50
C ILE A 40 24.47 -13.59 22.08
N ASN A 41 23.81 -14.69 22.41
CA ASN A 41 24.48 -15.91 22.86
C ASN A 41 25.61 -16.28 21.89
N ARG A 42 26.77 -16.62 22.43
CA ARG A 42 27.99 -16.96 21.68
C ARG A 42 27.76 -18.06 20.64
N GLU A 43 26.86 -19.00 20.90
CA GLU A 43 26.50 -20.08 19.98
C GLU A 43 25.66 -19.57 18.78
N MET A 44 24.94 -18.47 18.94
CA MET A 44 24.11 -17.83 17.89
C MET A 44 24.91 -16.83 17.06
N ARG A 45 26.13 -16.51 17.44
CA ARG A 45 26.98 -15.59 16.67
C ARG A 45 27.43 -16.26 15.37
N ARG A 46 27.38 -15.51 14.28
CA ARG A 46 27.87 -15.94 12.98
C ARG A 46 29.37 -16.27 13.09
N ARG A 47 29.75 -17.47 12.61
CA ARG A 47 31.14 -17.93 12.53
C ARG A 47 31.65 -18.00 11.09
N THR A 48 30.76 -17.84 10.11
CA THR A 48 31.10 -17.89 8.68
C THR A 48 31.24 -16.50 8.11
N SER A 49 32.07 -16.34 7.11
CA SER A 49 32.14 -15.11 6.32
C SER A 49 30.79 -14.84 5.62
N PHE A 50 30.46 -13.57 5.40
CA PHE A 50 29.26 -13.15 4.68
C PHE A 50 29.59 -12.02 3.70
N LEU A 51 28.74 -11.80 2.71
CA LEU A 51 28.94 -10.80 1.65
C LEU A 51 30.32 -10.93 0.98
N THR A 52 30.74 -12.19 0.73
CA THR A 52 32.08 -12.50 0.20
C THR A 52 32.20 -12.24 -1.30
N HIS A 53 31.09 -12.02 -2.01
CA HIS A 53 31.12 -11.70 -3.42
C HIS A 53 31.79 -10.33 -3.66
N GLU A 54 32.62 -10.26 -4.69
CA GLU A 54 33.41 -9.07 -5.04
C GLU A 54 32.60 -7.78 -5.11
N VAL A 55 31.32 -7.84 -5.54
CA VAL A 55 30.44 -6.68 -5.68
C VAL A 55 30.27 -5.89 -4.38
N PHE A 56 30.31 -6.55 -3.23
CA PHE A 56 30.16 -5.91 -1.92
C PHE A 56 31.43 -5.18 -1.44
N ASN A 57 32.54 -5.38 -2.14
CA ASN A 57 33.84 -4.87 -1.74
C ASN A 57 34.56 -4.09 -2.84
N LYS A 58 33.86 -3.69 -3.91
CA LYS A 58 34.46 -3.08 -5.09
C LYS A 58 34.11 -1.62 -5.32
N TYR A 59 32.91 -1.19 -4.96
CA TYR A 59 32.37 0.14 -5.29
C TYR A 59 32.32 1.01 -4.06
N HIS A 60 33.42 1.68 -3.74
CA HIS A 60 33.59 2.45 -2.50
C HIS A 60 33.41 3.95 -2.68
N THR A 61 33.39 4.47 -3.91
CA THR A 61 33.14 5.88 -4.17
C THR A 61 31.74 6.11 -4.74
N GLU A 62 31.18 7.31 -4.52
CA GLU A 62 29.89 7.70 -5.10
C GLU A 62 29.84 7.49 -6.62
N THR A 63 30.89 7.95 -7.31
CA THR A 63 30.99 7.81 -8.78
C THR A 63 31.00 6.35 -9.24
N GLU A 64 31.72 5.48 -8.55
CA GLU A 64 31.75 4.06 -8.88
C GLU A 64 30.39 3.40 -8.64
N MET A 65 29.73 3.74 -7.54
CA MET A 65 28.39 3.23 -7.23
C MET A 65 27.36 3.71 -8.27
N MET A 66 27.36 4.99 -8.64
CA MET A 66 26.47 5.52 -9.66
C MET A 66 26.66 4.81 -11.00
N ARG A 67 27.91 4.60 -11.43
CA ARG A 67 28.23 3.87 -12.66
C ARG A 67 27.83 2.40 -12.59
N TYR A 68 27.98 1.78 -11.44
CA TYR A 68 27.54 0.40 -11.21
C TYR A 68 26.03 0.26 -11.31
N ILE A 69 25.27 1.12 -10.62
CA ILE A 69 23.80 1.15 -10.68
C ILE A 69 23.34 1.35 -12.14
N LYS A 70 23.92 2.30 -12.86
CA LYS A 70 23.57 2.55 -14.26
C LYS A 70 23.90 1.39 -15.19
N ARG A 71 24.97 0.65 -14.92
CA ARG A 71 25.32 -0.58 -15.64
C ARG A 71 24.29 -1.69 -15.43
N LEU A 72 23.76 -1.83 -14.19
CA LEU A 72 22.71 -2.79 -13.88
C LEU A 72 21.38 -2.38 -14.55
N GLU A 73 21.00 -1.12 -14.43
CA GLU A 73 19.78 -0.56 -15.04
C GLU A 73 19.72 -0.85 -16.55
N ARG A 74 20.86 -0.74 -17.25
CA ARG A 74 20.93 -1.00 -18.71
C ARG A 74 20.73 -2.47 -19.11
N LYS A 75 20.73 -3.40 -18.17
CA LYS A 75 20.47 -4.82 -18.44
C LYS A 75 18.98 -5.16 -18.50
N ASP A 76 18.14 -4.24 -18.11
CA ASP A 76 16.70 -4.43 -18.02
C ASP A 76 15.95 -3.21 -18.60
N ILE A 77 14.64 -3.32 -18.66
CA ILE A 77 13.75 -2.26 -19.14
C ILE A 77 13.65 -1.17 -18.05
N SER A 78 13.87 0.07 -18.47
CA SER A 78 13.73 1.23 -17.60
C SER A 78 12.65 2.17 -18.13
N LEU A 79 11.92 2.83 -17.21
CA LEU A 79 10.91 3.84 -17.55
C LEU A 79 11.49 5.03 -18.34
N ALA A 80 12.81 5.25 -18.25
CA ALA A 80 13.49 6.30 -19.01
C ALA A 80 13.68 5.93 -20.52
N HIS A 81 13.58 4.66 -20.88
CA HIS A 81 13.85 4.17 -22.23
C HIS A 81 12.64 3.54 -22.91
N SER A 82 11.63 3.13 -22.15
CA SER A 82 10.53 2.34 -22.69
C SER A 82 9.23 2.57 -21.90
N MET A 83 8.12 2.26 -22.53
CA MET A 83 6.85 2.06 -21.82
C MET A 83 6.85 0.68 -21.19
N ILE A 84 6.54 0.63 -19.90
CA ILE A 84 6.40 -0.63 -19.16
C ILE A 84 4.96 -1.08 -19.27
N SER A 85 4.78 -2.36 -19.66
CA SER A 85 3.47 -3.00 -19.70
C SER A 85 2.86 -3.14 -18.29
N LEU A 86 1.58 -3.48 -18.26
CA LEU A 86 0.87 -3.79 -17.02
C LEU A 86 1.63 -4.87 -16.21
N GLY A 87 1.60 -4.76 -14.89
CA GLY A 87 2.32 -5.65 -13.97
C GLY A 87 3.40 -4.95 -13.14
N SER A 88 3.74 -3.72 -13.48
CA SER A 88 4.67 -2.87 -12.73
C SER A 88 3.99 -2.04 -11.64
N CYS A 89 2.77 -2.36 -11.21
CA CYS A 89 1.94 -1.55 -10.31
C CYS A 89 1.75 -0.12 -10.81
N THR A 90 1.69 0.06 -12.13
CA THR A 90 1.59 1.37 -12.78
C THR A 90 2.64 2.40 -12.31
N MET A 91 3.80 1.95 -11.86
CA MET A 91 4.89 2.82 -11.44
C MET A 91 5.25 3.79 -12.56
N LYS A 92 5.15 5.09 -12.27
CA LYS A 92 5.46 6.16 -13.21
C LYS A 92 6.75 6.85 -12.79
N LEU A 93 7.40 7.49 -13.75
CA LEU A 93 8.49 8.41 -13.43
C LEU A 93 7.93 9.60 -12.63
N ASN A 94 8.58 9.87 -11.51
CA ASN A 94 8.33 11.10 -10.74
C ASN A 94 9.42 12.10 -11.06
N ALA A 95 9.08 13.39 -11.09
CA ALA A 95 10.08 14.43 -11.15
C ALA A 95 10.96 14.38 -9.89
N ALA A 96 12.29 14.51 -10.07
CA ALA A 96 13.22 14.50 -8.92
C ALA A 96 12.87 15.59 -7.92
N GLN A 97 12.37 16.73 -8.38
CA GLN A 97 11.95 17.85 -7.52
C GLN A 97 10.75 17.50 -6.61
N GLU A 98 9.85 16.61 -7.05
CA GLU A 98 8.73 16.14 -6.23
C GLU A 98 9.20 15.21 -5.10
N MET A 99 10.35 14.56 -5.26
CA MET A 99 10.94 13.69 -4.25
C MET A 99 11.79 14.46 -3.22
N THR A 100 12.23 15.67 -3.54
CA THR A 100 13.10 16.49 -2.66
C THR A 100 12.52 16.71 -1.25
N PRO A 101 11.21 16.99 -1.06
CA PRO A 101 10.63 17.17 0.27
C PRO A 101 10.80 15.98 1.21
N LEU A 102 10.92 14.76 0.68
CA LEU A 102 11.12 13.55 1.47
C LEU A 102 12.44 13.54 2.23
N SER A 103 13.44 14.32 1.77
CA SER A 103 14.74 14.45 2.44
C SER A 103 14.79 15.58 3.48
N ASN A 104 13.69 16.31 3.66
CA ASN A 104 13.61 17.39 4.65
C ASN A 104 13.56 16.81 6.07
N ALA A 105 14.50 17.20 6.92
CA ALA A 105 14.61 16.70 8.29
C ALA A 105 13.33 16.93 9.13
N GLY A 106 12.60 18.01 8.87
CA GLY A 106 11.31 18.29 9.53
C GLY A 106 10.22 17.26 9.22
N PHE A 107 10.30 16.58 8.06
CA PHE A 107 9.41 15.47 7.71
C PHE A 107 9.99 14.12 8.08
N MET A 108 11.30 13.89 7.80
CA MET A 108 11.92 12.57 8.00
C MET A 108 12.07 12.18 9.47
N ASN A 109 12.38 13.13 10.34
CA ASN A 109 12.81 12.85 11.72
C ASN A 109 11.65 12.84 12.72
N ILE A 110 10.41 12.94 12.25
CA ILE A 110 9.24 12.87 13.12
C ILE A 110 8.84 11.42 13.35
N HIS A 111 8.63 11.04 14.61
CA HIS A 111 8.19 9.69 14.93
C HIS A 111 6.71 9.50 14.58
N PRO A 112 6.28 8.33 14.03
CA PRO A 112 4.88 8.08 13.67
C PRO A 112 3.88 8.22 14.82
N PHE A 113 4.31 8.01 16.07
CA PHE A 113 3.48 8.13 17.27
C PHE A 113 3.79 9.40 18.07
N VAL A 114 4.32 10.43 17.43
CA VAL A 114 4.47 11.75 18.07
C VAL A 114 3.08 12.29 18.46
N PRO A 115 2.94 13.03 19.58
CA PRO A 115 1.69 13.69 19.92
C PRO A 115 1.15 14.58 18.80
N GLU A 116 -0.16 14.61 18.62
CA GLU A 116 -0.82 15.28 17.48
C GLU A 116 -0.50 16.78 17.38
N ASP A 117 -0.35 17.45 18.53
CA ASP A 117 0.02 18.88 18.59
C ASP A 117 1.41 19.17 18.02
N GLN A 118 2.29 18.16 17.96
CA GLN A 118 3.62 18.23 17.36
C GLN A 118 3.64 17.83 15.88
N ALA A 119 2.54 17.33 15.33
CA ALA A 119 2.42 16.84 13.95
C ALA A 119 1.45 17.66 13.08
N LYS A 120 1.16 18.90 13.43
CA LYS A 120 0.17 19.75 12.73
C LYS A 120 0.41 19.90 11.23
N GLY A 121 1.67 19.98 10.81
CA GLY A 121 2.03 20.03 9.38
C GLY A 121 1.61 18.78 8.62
N TYR A 122 1.81 17.59 9.20
CA TYR A 122 1.34 16.34 8.62
C TYR A 122 -0.18 16.25 8.57
N GLN A 123 -0.87 16.67 9.63
CA GLN A 123 -2.34 16.69 9.67
C GLN A 123 -2.89 17.57 8.56
N THR A 124 -2.37 18.77 8.40
CA THR A 124 -2.78 19.71 7.32
C THR A 124 -2.53 19.10 5.93
N LEU A 125 -1.36 18.47 5.71
CA LEU A 125 -1.01 17.83 4.45
C LEU A 125 -1.98 16.69 4.13
N ILE A 126 -2.23 15.79 5.09
CA ILE A 126 -3.13 14.64 4.93
C ILE A 126 -4.57 15.13 4.66
N GLU A 127 -5.06 16.09 5.43
CA GLU A 127 -6.42 16.63 5.27
C GLU A 127 -6.60 17.27 3.89
N ASN A 128 -5.66 18.12 3.47
CA ASN A 128 -5.70 18.76 2.16
C ASN A 128 -5.70 17.73 1.04
N LEU A 129 -4.83 16.72 1.10
CA LEU A 129 -4.77 15.66 0.10
C LEU A 129 -6.06 14.83 0.08
N CYS A 130 -6.59 14.44 1.22
CA CYS A 130 -7.87 13.73 1.30
C CYS A 130 -9.01 14.56 0.67
N ASN A 131 -9.06 15.87 0.93
CA ASN A 131 -10.07 16.73 0.36
C ASN A 131 -9.93 16.85 -1.17
N GLN A 132 -8.72 17.00 -1.68
CA GLN A 132 -8.46 17.01 -3.13
C GLN A 132 -8.88 15.69 -3.79
N LEU A 133 -8.53 14.55 -3.18
CA LEU A 133 -8.88 13.24 -3.70
C LEU A 133 -10.40 12.99 -3.68
N LYS A 134 -11.11 13.45 -2.64
CA LYS A 134 -12.60 13.41 -2.62
C LYS A 134 -13.20 14.18 -3.78
N VAL A 135 -12.67 15.37 -4.09
CA VAL A 135 -13.15 16.17 -5.24
C VAL A 135 -12.87 15.46 -6.56
N ILE A 136 -11.68 14.89 -6.74
CA ILE A 136 -11.28 14.17 -7.95
C ILE A 136 -12.14 12.93 -8.19
N THR A 137 -12.44 12.17 -7.14
CA THR A 137 -13.13 10.88 -7.24
C THR A 137 -14.63 10.97 -7.06
N GLY A 138 -15.14 12.06 -6.46
CA GLY A 138 -16.54 12.19 -6.08
C GLY A 138 -16.94 11.40 -4.82
N PHE A 139 -16.02 10.70 -4.18
CA PHE A 139 -16.30 9.93 -2.98
C PHE A 139 -16.53 10.79 -1.74
N ALA A 140 -17.43 10.37 -0.88
CA ALA A 140 -17.75 11.06 0.37
C ALA A 140 -16.63 10.99 1.42
N GLY A 141 -15.89 9.90 1.45
CA GLY A 141 -14.80 9.65 2.40
C GLY A 141 -13.49 9.25 1.71
N MET A 142 -12.37 9.54 2.37
CA MET A 142 -11.03 9.19 1.87
C MET A 142 -10.12 8.86 3.05
N THR A 143 -9.24 7.88 2.87
CA THR A 143 -8.16 7.56 3.81
C THR A 143 -6.85 7.31 3.06
N LEU A 144 -5.75 7.71 3.67
CA LEU A 144 -4.38 7.48 3.18
C LEU A 144 -3.66 6.37 3.97
N GLN A 145 -4.37 5.63 4.83
CA GLN A 145 -3.79 4.58 5.67
C GLN A 145 -3.22 3.39 4.87
N PRO A 146 -3.87 2.91 3.79
CA PRO A 146 -3.31 1.82 2.98
C PRO A 146 -2.00 2.26 2.31
N ASN A 147 -0.96 1.46 2.48
CA ASN A 147 0.40 1.75 1.96
C ASN A 147 0.75 0.96 0.68
N SER A 148 -0.21 0.25 0.11
CA SER A 148 -0.07 -0.49 -1.15
C SER A 148 -1.44 -0.73 -1.80
N GLY A 149 -1.47 -1.11 -3.08
CA GLY A 149 -2.70 -1.51 -3.77
C GLY A 149 -3.43 -2.63 -3.03
N ALA A 150 -2.72 -3.70 -2.67
CA ALA A 150 -3.28 -4.82 -1.92
C ALA A 150 -3.82 -4.42 -0.54
N ALA A 151 -3.16 -3.49 0.16
CA ALA A 151 -3.68 -2.95 1.42
C ALA A 151 -4.95 -2.11 1.20
N GLY A 152 -5.05 -1.42 0.07
CA GLY A 152 -6.27 -0.71 -0.36
C GLY A 152 -7.43 -1.67 -0.63
N GLU A 153 -7.17 -2.76 -1.36
CA GLU A 153 -8.15 -3.83 -1.59
C GLU A 153 -8.68 -4.41 -0.27
N TYR A 154 -7.76 -4.80 0.62
CA TYR A 154 -8.11 -5.33 1.94
C TYR A 154 -8.96 -4.32 2.73
N THR A 155 -8.55 -3.05 2.77
CA THR A 155 -9.25 -2.00 3.51
C THR A 155 -10.67 -1.79 2.95
N GLY A 156 -10.82 -1.65 1.63
CA GLY A 156 -12.13 -1.47 1.00
C GLY A 156 -13.08 -2.63 1.23
N LEU A 157 -12.57 -3.87 1.12
CA LEU A 157 -13.36 -5.06 1.38
C LEU A 157 -13.74 -5.19 2.86
N ARG A 158 -12.86 -4.78 3.79
CA ARG A 158 -13.20 -4.72 5.23
C ARG A 158 -14.26 -3.66 5.53
N VAL A 159 -14.22 -2.52 4.82
CA VAL A 159 -15.28 -1.50 4.92
C VAL A 159 -16.61 -2.06 4.44
N ILE A 160 -16.65 -2.75 3.28
CA ILE A 160 -17.85 -3.40 2.76
C ILE A 160 -18.40 -4.42 3.77
N ARG A 161 -17.54 -5.26 4.33
CA ARG A 161 -17.96 -6.23 5.36
C ARG A 161 -18.56 -5.55 6.57
N ALA A 162 -17.88 -4.56 7.13
CA ALA A 162 -18.38 -3.81 8.29
C ALA A 162 -19.71 -3.10 8.01
N TYR A 163 -19.86 -2.54 6.81
CA TYR A 163 -21.13 -1.96 6.38
C TYR A 163 -22.25 -2.99 6.34
N LEU A 164 -22.04 -4.14 5.71
CA LEU A 164 -23.04 -5.22 5.65
C LEU A 164 -23.40 -5.74 7.04
N GLU A 165 -22.42 -5.91 7.92
CA GLU A 165 -22.66 -6.27 9.33
C GLU A 165 -23.52 -5.21 10.04
N SER A 166 -23.25 -3.93 9.83
CA SER A 166 -23.97 -2.82 10.48
C SER A 166 -25.44 -2.73 10.09
N ILE A 167 -25.79 -3.22 8.90
CA ILE A 167 -27.18 -3.27 8.39
C ILE A 167 -27.83 -4.66 8.54
N GLY A 168 -27.23 -5.55 9.34
CA GLY A 168 -27.76 -6.89 9.60
C GLY A 168 -27.59 -7.90 8.44
N GLN A 169 -26.75 -7.60 7.47
CA GLN A 169 -26.47 -8.42 6.29
C GLN A 169 -25.09 -9.10 6.33
N GLY A 170 -24.53 -9.32 7.50
CA GLY A 170 -23.21 -9.95 7.69
C GLY A 170 -23.09 -11.39 7.15
N HIS A 171 -24.21 -12.04 6.82
CA HIS A 171 -24.24 -13.35 6.16
C HIS A 171 -23.74 -13.31 4.71
N ARG A 172 -23.79 -12.15 4.04
CA ARG A 172 -23.32 -11.98 2.66
C ARG A 172 -21.81 -12.14 2.61
N ASN A 173 -21.34 -13.19 1.95
CA ASN A 173 -19.94 -13.59 1.97
C ASN A 173 -19.37 -13.93 0.59
N LYS A 174 -20.10 -13.68 -0.49
CA LYS A 174 -19.65 -13.95 -1.87
C LYS A 174 -19.27 -12.65 -2.57
N ILE A 175 -18.19 -12.70 -3.34
CA ILE A 175 -17.73 -11.59 -4.18
C ILE A 175 -17.62 -12.08 -5.62
N LEU A 176 -18.25 -11.37 -6.55
CA LEU A 176 -18.05 -11.57 -7.98
C LEU A 176 -16.74 -10.87 -8.40
N ILE A 177 -15.95 -11.56 -9.22
CA ILE A 177 -14.67 -11.04 -9.74
C ILE A 177 -14.54 -11.44 -11.21
N PRO A 178 -14.36 -10.50 -12.15
CA PRO A 178 -14.12 -10.81 -13.55
C PRO A 178 -12.82 -11.61 -13.73
N SER A 179 -12.80 -12.51 -14.72
CA SER A 179 -11.62 -13.33 -15.04
C SER A 179 -10.41 -12.50 -15.49
N SER A 180 -10.63 -11.23 -15.90
CA SER A 180 -9.58 -10.26 -16.23
C SER A 180 -8.95 -9.61 -15.00
N ALA A 181 -9.41 -9.87 -13.79
CA ALA A 181 -8.92 -9.21 -12.59
C ALA A 181 -7.48 -9.59 -12.28
N HIS A 182 -6.77 -8.67 -11.61
CA HIS A 182 -5.45 -8.96 -11.07
C HIS A 182 -5.52 -10.07 -10.00
N GLY A 183 -4.48 -10.91 -9.93
CA GLY A 183 -4.44 -12.03 -8.98
C GLY A 183 -4.56 -11.64 -7.50
N THR A 184 -4.27 -10.40 -7.13
CA THR A 184 -4.46 -9.91 -5.76
C THR A 184 -5.93 -9.73 -5.40
N ASN A 185 -6.82 -9.48 -6.36
CA ASN A 185 -8.23 -9.26 -6.08
C ASN A 185 -8.89 -10.49 -5.40
N PRO A 186 -8.82 -11.71 -5.97
CA PRO A 186 -9.33 -12.89 -5.27
C PRO A 186 -8.58 -13.20 -3.97
N ALA A 187 -7.27 -12.94 -3.90
CA ALA A 187 -6.48 -13.15 -2.69
C ALA A 187 -6.95 -12.25 -1.55
N SER A 188 -7.15 -10.96 -1.81
CA SER A 188 -7.66 -9.98 -0.84
C SER A 188 -9.09 -10.33 -0.40
N ALA A 189 -9.93 -10.80 -1.32
CA ALA A 189 -11.28 -11.25 -1.00
C ALA A 189 -11.27 -12.42 0.00
N VAL A 190 -10.46 -13.44 -0.25
CA VAL A 190 -10.30 -14.59 0.65
C VAL A 190 -9.72 -14.17 2.00
N GLN A 191 -8.72 -13.27 2.01
CA GLN A 191 -8.14 -12.74 3.24
C GLN A 191 -9.17 -12.00 4.10
N CYS A 192 -10.16 -11.36 3.48
CA CYS A 192 -11.28 -10.73 4.17
C CYS A 192 -12.40 -11.70 4.57
N GLY A 193 -12.25 -13.00 4.31
CA GLY A 193 -13.22 -14.05 4.63
C GLY A 193 -14.39 -14.14 3.65
N PHE A 194 -14.19 -13.67 2.41
CA PHE A 194 -15.17 -13.84 1.34
C PHE A 194 -14.85 -15.07 0.47
N THR A 195 -15.88 -15.62 -0.17
CA THR A 195 -15.77 -16.64 -1.23
C THR A 195 -15.87 -15.94 -2.58
N THR A 196 -14.99 -16.27 -3.51
CA THR A 196 -14.98 -15.67 -4.84
C THR A 196 -15.80 -16.46 -5.83
N VAL A 197 -16.54 -15.74 -6.68
CA VAL A 197 -17.27 -16.29 -7.84
C VAL A 197 -16.73 -15.57 -9.07
N THR A 198 -16.14 -16.30 -10.00
CA THR A 198 -15.54 -15.70 -11.20
C THR A 198 -16.59 -15.44 -12.27
N CYS A 199 -16.61 -14.23 -12.82
CA CYS A 199 -17.39 -13.86 -14.00
C CYS A 199 -16.55 -14.00 -15.26
N ALA A 200 -17.14 -14.42 -16.35
CA ALA A 200 -16.48 -14.51 -17.65
C ALA A 200 -16.23 -13.13 -18.24
N CYS A 201 -15.25 -13.07 -19.13
CA CYS A 201 -15.05 -11.95 -20.05
C CYS A 201 -15.31 -12.45 -21.49
N ASP A 202 -15.74 -11.53 -22.35
CA ASP A 202 -15.91 -11.79 -23.79
C ASP A 202 -14.55 -11.91 -24.53
N GLU A 203 -14.58 -12.24 -25.81
CA GLU A 203 -13.37 -12.34 -26.64
C GLU A 203 -12.61 -11.01 -26.80
N LYS A 204 -13.27 -9.88 -26.52
CA LYS A 204 -12.67 -8.54 -26.56
C LYS A 204 -12.11 -8.12 -25.19
N GLY A 205 -12.33 -8.94 -24.16
CA GLY A 205 -11.88 -8.68 -22.79
C GLY A 205 -12.82 -7.82 -21.95
N ASN A 206 -14.02 -7.49 -22.45
CA ASN A 206 -15.06 -6.86 -21.64
C ASN A 206 -15.68 -7.88 -20.69
N VAL A 207 -16.30 -7.43 -19.62
CA VAL A 207 -17.09 -8.31 -18.74
C VAL A 207 -18.30 -8.85 -19.51
N ASP A 208 -18.50 -10.17 -19.49
CA ASP A 208 -19.74 -10.77 -19.98
C ASP A 208 -20.89 -10.41 -19.03
N VAL A 209 -21.70 -9.44 -19.45
CA VAL A 209 -22.77 -8.89 -18.63
C VAL A 209 -23.88 -9.91 -18.36
N GLU A 210 -24.13 -10.83 -19.28
CA GLU A 210 -25.16 -11.85 -19.08
C GLU A 210 -24.70 -12.93 -18.11
N ASP A 211 -23.43 -13.35 -18.18
CA ASP A 211 -22.82 -14.26 -17.19
C ASP A 211 -22.77 -13.60 -15.82
N LEU A 212 -22.38 -12.31 -15.76
CA LEU A 212 -22.38 -11.54 -14.51
C LEU A 212 -23.79 -11.46 -13.90
N ARG A 213 -24.81 -11.15 -14.71
CA ARG A 213 -26.21 -11.08 -14.27
C ARG A 213 -26.67 -12.42 -13.69
N ALA A 214 -26.46 -13.50 -14.46
CA ALA A 214 -26.86 -14.83 -14.04
C ALA A 214 -26.21 -15.25 -12.71
N LYS A 215 -24.92 -14.93 -12.54
CA LYS A 215 -24.19 -15.21 -11.29
C LYS A 215 -24.60 -14.31 -10.14
N ALA A 216 -24.90 -13.04 -10.40
CA ALA A 216 -25.40 -12.13 -9.40
C ALA A 216 -26.78 -12.58 -8.87
N GLU A 217 -27.69 -12.94 -9.76
CA GLU A 217 -29.01 -13.45 -9.39
C GLU A 217 -28.94 -14.79 -8.65
N ALA A 218 -28.13 -15.73 -9.13
CA ALA A 218 -27.95 -17.03 -8.48
C ALA A 218 -27.35 -16.95 -7.07
N ASN A 219 -26.64 -15.87 -6.75
CA ASN A 219 -26.03 -15.65 -5.44
C ASN A 219 -26.63 -14.46 -4.70
N LYS A 220 -27.78 -13.95 -5.11
CA LYS A 220 -28.37 -12.70 -4.63
C LYS A 220 -28.42 -12.59 -3.11
N ASP A 221 -28.75 -13.66 -2.41
CA ASP A 221 -28.90 -13.63 -0.95
C ASP A 221 -27.56 -13.56 -0.23
N ASP A 222 -26.50 -14.14 -0.81
CA ASP A 222 -25.16 -14.21 -0.22
C ASP A 222 -24.17 -13.21 -0.84
N LEU A 223 -24.57 -12.49 -1.90
CA LEU A 223 -23.69 -11.61 -2.63
C LEU A 223 -23.36 -10.36 -1.82
N ALA A 224 -22.10 -10.19 -1.48
CA ALA A 224 -21.57 -9.03 -0.75
C ALA A 224 -21.17 -7.90 -1.68
N ALA A 225 -20.43 -8.24 -2.75
CA ALA A 225 -19.91 -7.23 -3.67
C ALA A 225 -19.52 -7.81 -5.04
N LEU A 226 -19.37 -6.89 -5.99
CA LEU A 226 -18.52 -7.06 -7.17
C LEU A 226 -17.19 -6.35 -6.91
N MET A 227 -16.08 -6.96 -7.29
CA MET A 227 -14.76 -6.33 -7.30
C MET A 227 -14.27 -6.24 -8.75
N ILE A 228 -14.15 -5.03 -9.27
CA ILE A 228 -13.85 -4.78 -10.68
C ILE A 228 -12.71 -3.77 -10.83
N THR A 229 -11.76 -4.06 -11.72
CA THR A 229 -10.69 -3.13 -12.09
C THR A 229 -11.17 -2.24 -13.25
N TYR A 230 -11.03 -0.91 -13.10
CA TYR A 230 -11.49 0.02 -14.13
C TYR A 230 -10.52 1.21 -14.31
N PRO A 231 -9.95 1.42 -15.52
CA PRO A 231 -9.94 0.48 -16.67
C PRO A 231 -9.39 -0.89 -16.30
N SER A 232 -9.79 -1.93 -17.06
CA SER A 232 -9.41 -3.31 -16.76
C SER A 232 -7.91 -3.55 -16.89
N THR A 233 -7.43 -4.72 -16.43
CA THR A 233 -6.04 -5.15 -16.62
C THR A 233 -5.64 -5.27 -18.09
N HIS A 234 -6.60 -5.41 -18.99
CA HIS A 234 -6.39 -5.39 -20.44
C HIS A 234 -6.38 -3.98 -21.05
N GLY A 235 -6.54 -2.94 -20.22
CA GLY A 235 -6.61 -1.53 -20.68
C GLY A 235 -7.95 -1.14 -21.27
N ILE A 236 -9.01 -1.90 -20.99
CA ILE A 236 -10.35 -1.68 -21.53
C ILE A 236 -11.15 -0.80 -20.58
N PHE A 237 -11.74 0.28 -21.11
CA PHE A 237 -12.81 1.00 -20.47
C PHE A 237 -14.11 0.25 -20.73
N GLU A 238 -14.64 -0.43 -19.71
CA GLU A 238 -15.86 -1.22 -19.81
C GLU A 238 -17.06 -0.32 -20.20
N PRO A 239 -17.63 -0.46 -21.41
CA PRO A 239 -18.70 0.41 -21.85
C PRO A 239 -20.00 0.23 -21.07
N GLU A 240 -20.24 -0.97 -20.55
CA GLU A 240 -21.43 -1.33 -19.80
C GLU A 240 -21.27 -1.13 -18.27
N ILE A 241 -20.24 -0.39 -17.81
CA ILE A 241 -19.94 -0.28 -16.39
C ILE A 241 -21.13 0.19 -15.54
N LYS A 242 -21.94 1.13 -16.05
CA LYS A 242 -23.12 1.60 -15.34
C LYS A 242 -24.17 0.51 -15.17
N LYS A 243 -24.44 -0.25 -16.23
CA LYS A 243 -25.37 -1.40 -16.21
C LYS A 243 -24.85 -2.51 -15.28
N ILE A 244 -23.56 -2.75 -15.26
CA ILE A 244 -22.92 -3.70 -14.34
C ILE A 244 -23.16 -3.27 -12.88
N CYS A 245 -22.91 -2.01 -12.54
CA CYS A 245 -23.19 -1.47 -11.21
C CYS A 245 -24.67 -1.58 -10.83
N GLU A 246 -25.58 -1.25 -11.75
CA GLU A 246 -27.03 -1.37 -11.54
C GLU A 246 -27.46 -2.82 -11.21
N ILE A 247 -26.92 -3.81 -11.93
CA ILE A 247 -27.20 -5.23 -11.67
C ILE A 247 -26.78 -5.60 -10.26
N ILE A 248 -25.59 -5.23 -9.85
CA ILE A 248 -25.04 -5.54 -8.53
C ILE A 248 -25.83 -4.87 -7.41
N HIS A 249 -26.11 -3.57 -7.57
CA HIS A 249 -26.91 -2.82 -6.58
C HIS A 249 -28.33 -3.34 -6.46
N ALA A 250 -28.95 -3.79 -7.57
CA ALA A 250 -30.27 -4.42 -7.55
C ALA A 250 -30.31 -5.73 -6.75
N CYS A 251 -29.17 -6.40 -6.61
CA CYS A 251 -29.00 -7.56 -5.72
C CYS A 251 -28.71 -7.18 -4.25
N GLY A 252 -28.64 -5.90 -3.92
CA GLY A 252 -28.30 -5.39 -2.58
C GLY A 252 -26.81 -5.47 -2.25
N ALA A 253 -25.97 -5.73 -3.23
CA ALA A 253 -24.52 -5.86 -3.08
C ALA A 253 -23.81 -4.54 -3.39
N GLN A 254 -22.54 -4.43 -2.95
CA GLN A 254 -21.70 -3.26 -3.16
C GLN A 254 -20.79 -3.45 -4.38
N VAL A 255 -20.20 -2.35 -4.86
CA VAL A 255 -19.16 -2.40 -5.91
C VAL A 255 -17.87 -1.86 -5.34
N TYR A 256 -16.81 -2.67 -5.39
CA TYR A 256 -15.44 -2.24 -5.15
C TYR A 256 -14.76 -1.98 -6.49
N MET A 257 -14.29 -0.76 -6.70
CA MET A 257 -13.48 -0.41 -7.85
C MET A 257 -12.00 -0.50 -7.52
N ASP A 258 -11.28 -1.41 -8.18
CA ASP A 258 -9.82 -1.38 -8.21
C ASP A 258 -9.38 -0.28 -9.19
N GLY A 259 -8.91 0.81 -8.62
CA GLY A 259 -8.48 2.01 -9.34
C GLY A 259 -6.98 2.03 -9.64
N ALA A 260 -6.31 0.92 -9.82
CA ALA A 260 -4.88 0.87 -10.15
C ALA A 260 -4.52 1.73 -11.37
N ASN A 261 -5.47 1.88 -12.33
CA ASN A 261 -5.34 2.71 -13.51
C ASN A 261 -6.12 4.04 -13.42
N MET A 262 -6.40 4.55 -12.21
CA MET A 262 -7.17 5.79 -11.99
C MET A 262 -6.58 6.99 -12.72
N ASN A 263 -5.27 7.03 -12.97
CA ASN A 263 -4.61 8.07 -13.75
C ASN A 263 -5.18 8.24 -15.16
N ALA A 264 -5.81 7.21 -15.73
CA ALA A 264 -6.46 7.27 -17.04
C ALA A 264 -7.84 7.96 -17.00
N GLN A 265 -8.38 8.23 -15.83
CA GLN A 265 -9.71 8.79 -15.61
C GLN A 265 -9.69 10.22 -15.10
N VAL A 266 -8.66 10.60 -14.36
CA VAL A 266 -8.57 11.91 -13.66
C VAL A 266 -8.81 13.07 -14.63
N GLY A 267 -9.79 13.92 -14.30
CA GLY A 267 -10.18 15.07 -15.12
C GLY A 267 -11.14 14.76 -16.28
N LEU A 268 -11.41 13.47 -16.56
CA LEU A 268 -12.33 13.04 -17.63
C LEU A 268 -13.58 12.38 -17.10
N THR A 269 -13.46 11.58 -16.06
CA THR A 269 -14.56 10.89 -15.42
C THR A 269 -14.22 10.63 -13.95
N ASN A 270 -15.21 10.23 -13.17
CA ASN A 270 -15.07 9.79 -11.78
C ASN A 270 -15.96 8.57 -11.52
N PRO A 271 -15.64 7.75 -10.53
CA PRO A 271 -16.43 6.56 -10.15
C PRO A 271 -17.84 6.90 -9.68
#